data_a6bce88795c4d4c944b8aff85dfed7c4
#
_entry.id   a6bce88795c4d4c944b8aff85dfed7c4
#
_cell.length_a   1.000
_cell.length_b   1.000
_cell.length_c   1.000
_cell.angle_alpha   90.00
_cell.angle_beta   90.00
_cell.angle_gamma   90.00
#
_symmetry.space_group_name_H-M   'P 1'
#
loop_
_entity.id
_entity.type
_entity.pdbx_description
1 polymer ?
#
loop_
_entity_poly.entity_id
_entity_poly.type
_entity_poly.pdbx_seq_one_letter_code
_entity_poly.pdbx_strand_id
1 'polypeptide(L)'
;MLGKSTLLSILANQISASSGTIKWNKTPLTGRDHSLQAIYLMSEQNLFNKENRLKKIMKDTALLQGAFNQTLADKMLADFELNPKQKINQLSTGYRTIFKTIVALCVPADYVFLDEPILGLDANHRVLLYRYILEAYENRPRTFVLSTHIIEEIANLIEHVLILDQSRIIIDDDLETVLDHSYQISGPKEDVLAYCQELPILASEQIGTLYTNYLYTNYLYTELPADRVIPDRVAIKHVDLQTIFIKLTEKGREQHV
;
A
#
# COMPACT_ATOMS: atom_id res chain seq x y z
N MET A 1 -6.31 -12.58 1.16
CA MET A 1 -5.17 -11.62 1.18
C MET A 1 -3.85 -12.26 0.72
N LEU A 2 -3.91 -13.29 -0.10
CA LEU A 2 -2.74 -13.98 -0.62
C LEU A 2 -2.31 -13.29 -1.93
N GLY A 3 -1.07 -12.81 -2.01
CA GLY A 3 -0.51 -12.28 -3.26
C GLY A 3 0.38 -11.05 -3.14
N LYS A 4 0.08 -10.08 -2.23
CA LYS A 4 0.88 -8.83 -2.11
C LYS A 4 2.35 -9.12 -1.82
N SER A 5 2.65 -9.80 -0.70
CA SER A 5 4.02 -10.17 -0.32
C SER A 5 4.71 -11.03 -1.37
N THR A 6 3.96 -11.94 -2.02
CA THR A 6 4.47 -12.77 -3.11
C THR A 6 4.84 -11.90 -4.32
N LEU A 7 3.96 -10.97 -4.72
CA LEU A 7 4.24 -10.03 -5.82
C LEU A 7 5.47 -9.19 -5.53
N LEU A 8 5.57 -8.59 -4.33
CA LEU A 8 6.73 -7.80 -3.93
C LEU A 8 8.02 -8.64 -3.92
N SER A 9 7.95 -9.89 -3.45
CA SER A 9 9.11 -10.80 -3.45
C SER A 9 9.54 -11.19 -4.87
N ILE A 10 8.60 -11.35 -5.80
CA ILE A 10 8.89 -11.60 -7.22
C ILE A 10 9.54 -10.36 -7.85
N LEU A 11 8.97 -9.16 -7.62
CA LEU A 11 9.52 -7.90 -8.13
C LEU A 11 10.91 -7.59 -7.57
N ALA A 12 11.16 -7.95 -6.29
CA ALA A 12 12.48 -7.84 -5.66
C ALA A 12 13.43 -9.01 -6.02
N ASN A 13 13.03 -9.89 -6.95
CA ASN A 13 13.80 -11.08 -7.38
C ASN A 13 14.24 -12.02 -6.24
N GLN A 14 13.47 -12.06 -5.15
CA GLN A 14 13.71 -13.01 -4.05
C GLN A 14 13.13 -14.38 -4.35
N ILE A 15 12.07 -14.44 -5.17
CA ILE A 15 11.47 -15.68 -5.70
C ILE A 15 11.26 -15.54 -7.21
N SER A 16 11.42 -16.64 -7.93
CA SER A 16 11.23 -16.65 -9.38
C SER A 16 9.76 -16.61 -9.75
N ALA A 17 9.42 -15.82 -10.77
CA ALA A 17 8.08 -15.87 -11.38
C ALA A 17 7.90 -17.20 -12.13
N SER A 18 6.70 -17.79 -12.05
CA SER A 18 6.35 -19.01 -12.81
C SER A 18 6.24 -18.74 -14.32
N SER A 19 5.85 -17.53 -14.69
CA SER A 19 5.72 -17.07 -16.07
C SER A 19 5.77 -15.54 -16.13
N GLY A 20 5.88 -14.99 -17.34
CA GLY A 20 5.95 -13.54 -17.54
C GLY A 20 7.38 -13.00 -17.47
N THR A 21 7.51 -11.69 -17.55
CA THR A 21 8.80 -10.97 -17.49
C THR A 21 8.69 -9.75 -16.61
N ILE A 22 9.71 -9.54 -15.78
CA ILE A 22 9.88 -8.30 -15.02
C ILE A 22 10.83 -7.42 -15.82
N LYS A 23 10.46 -6.15 -16.00
CA LYS A 23 11.30 -5.18 -16.69
C LYS A 23 11.58 -3.99 -15.77
N TRP A 24 12.82 -3.54 -15.77
CA TRP A 24 13.24 -2.28 -15.17
C TRP A 24 13.74 -1.35 -16.28
N ASN A 25 13.14 -0.16 -16.39
CA ASN A 25 13.45 0.78 -17.47
C ASN A 25 13.41 0.12 -18.87
N LYS A 26 12.37 -0.68 -19.14
CA LYS A 26 12.14 -1.45 -20.38
C LYS A 26 13.13 -2.62 -20.61
N THR A 27 14.13 -2.79 -19.75
CA THR A 27 15.09 -3.91 -19.81
C THR A 27 14.62 -5.06 -18.93
N PRO A 28 14.58 -6.32 -19.42
CA PRO A 28 14.24 -7.46 -18.58
C PRO A 28 15.18 -7.58 -17.38
N LEU A 29 14.61 -7.73 -16.20
CA LEU A 29 15.36 -7.96 -14.96
C LEU A 29 15.79 -9.43 -14.92
N THR A 30 17.08 -9.71 -15.04
CA THR A 30 17.63 -11.06 -14.94
C THR A 30 18.35 -11.25 -13.62
N GLY A 31 18.31 -12.48 -13.04
CA GLY A 31 18.73 -12.78 -11.66
C GLY A 31 20.20 -12.51 -11.29
N ARG A 32 20.99 -11.84 -12.11
CA ARG A 32 22.39 -11.47 -11.86
C ARG A 32 22.71 -10.01 -12.19
N ASP A 33 21.70 -9.20 -12.33
CA ASP A 33 21.85 -7.84 -12.80
C ASP A 33 22.15 -6.86 -11.65
N HIS A 34 23.06 -5.91 -11.86
CA HIS A 34 23.30 -4.81 -10.91
C HIS A 34 22.06 -3.97 -10.63
N SER A 35 21.05 -4.03 -11.51
CA SER A 35 19.72 -3.44 -11.32
C SER A 35 19.00 -3.93 -10.06
N LEU A 36 19.37 -5.11 -9.54
CA LEU A 36 18.82 -5.62 -8.26
C LEU A 36 19.26 -4.80 -7.05
N GLN A 37 20.37 -4.08 -7.13
CA GLN A 37 20.77 -3.15 -6.07
C GLN A 37 19.88 -1.91 -6.02
N ALA A 38 19.15 -1.62 -7.10
CA ALA A 38 18.19 -0.54 -7.14
C ALA A 38 16.89 -0.85 -6.37
N ILE A 39 16.66 -2.12 -5.98
CA ILE A 39 15.43 -2.56 -5.32
C ILE A 39 15.75 -3.09 -3.92
N TYR A 40 15.10 -2.57 -2.91
CA TYR A 40 15.16 -3.08 -1.55
C TYR A 40 13.78 -3.49 -1.05
N LEU A 41 13.63 -4.73 -0.60
CA LEU A 41 12.40 -5.23 0.00
C LEU A 41 12.57 -5.38 1.52
N MET A 42 11.78 -4.61 2.27
CA MET A 42 11.51 -4.84 3.69
C MET A 42 10.34 -5.82 3.78
N SER A 43 10.66 -7.10 3.95
CA SER A 43 9.67 -8.16 4.09
C SER A 43 9.06 -8.20 5.50
N GLU A 44 7.81 -8.65 5.63
CA GLU A 44 7.20 -8.97 6.92
C GLU A 44 8.07 -9.96 7.71
N GLN A 45 8.62 -10.96 7.04
CA GLN A 45 9.53 -11.93 7.65
C GLN A 45 10.86 -11.28 8.05
N ASN A 46 11.43 -11.75 9.14
CA ASN A 46 12.77 -11.32 9.54
C ASN A 46 13.84 -12.15 8.81
N LEU A 47 14.49 -11.55 7.83
CA LEU A 47 15.58 -12.17 7.06
C LEU A 47 16.96 -11.97 7.70
N PHE A 48 17.06 -11.16 8.76
CA PHE A 48 18.32 -10.95 9.48
C PHE A 48 18.63 -12.11 10.43
N ASN A 49 19.92 -12.38 10.63
CA ASN A 49 20.35 -13.35 11.63
C ASN A 49 19.89 -12.89 13.02
N LYS A 50 19.14 -13.75 13.70
CA LYS A 50 18.49 -13.47 14.98
C LYS A 50 19.45 -13.08 16.09
N GLU A 51 20.71 -13.53 16.03
CA GLU A 51 21.76 -13.25 17.02
C GLU A 51 22.50 -11.94 16.77
N ASN A 52 22.31 -11.31 15.61
CA ASN A 52 22.99 -10.06 15.30
C ASN A 52 22.42 -8.90 16.09
N ARG A 53 23.33 -8.00 16.50
CA ARG A 53 22.96 -6.70 17.09
C ARG A 53 22.52 -5.74 16.01
N LEU A 54 21.63 -4.79 16.33
CA LEU A 54 21.10 -3.82 15.37
C LEU A 54 22.21 -3.06 14.64
N LYS A 55 23.24 -2.58 15.38
CA LYS A 55 24.40 -1.90 14.76
C LYS A 55 25.19 -2.78 13.78
N LYS A 56 25.25 -4.10 14.03
CA LYS A 56 25.94 -5.02 13.12
C LYS A 56 25.12 -5.18 11.84
N ILE A 57 23.80 -5.33 11.96
CA ILE A 57 22.90 -5.44 10.79
C ILE A 57 23.03 -4.21 9.91
N MET A 58 22.98 -2.99 10.47
CA MET A 58 23.17 -1.75 9.71
C MET A 58 24.53 -1.69 9.02
N LYS A 59 25.59 -2.05 9.73
CA LYS A 59 26.96 -2.10 9.16
C LYS A 59 27.05 -3.11 8.01
N ASP A 60 26.52 -4.30 8.18
CA ASP A 60 26.55 -5.34 7.15
C ASP A 60 25.71 -4.90 5.93
N THR A 61 24.56 -4.25 6.16
CA THR A 61 23.72 -3.67 5.08
C THR A 61 24.48 -2.56 4.34
N ALA A 62 25.16 -1.67 5.05
CA ALA A 62 25.98 -0.61 4.45
C ALA A 62 27.09 -1.17 3.57
N LEU A 63 27.71 -2.27 3.96
CA LEU A 63 28.75 -2.95 3.17
C LEU A 63 28.19 -3.58 1.88
N LEU A 64 26.96 -4.08 1.93
CA LEU A 64 26.31 -4.74 0.79
C LEU A 64 25.67 -3.76 -0.18
N GLN A 65 25.01 -2.71 0.35
CA GLN A 65 24.22 -1.76 -0.44
C GLN A 65 24.98 -0.47 -0.77
N GLY A 66 26.11 -0.20 -0.12
CA GLY A 66 26.84 1.08 -0.25
C GLY A 66 26.12 2.23 0.43
N ALA A 67 26.55 3.45 0.24
CA ALA A 67 25.99 4.76 0.61
C ALA A 67 24.80 4.78 1.62
N PHE A 68 24.87 3.96 2.67
CA PHE A 68 23.85 3.86 3.72
C PHE A 68 23.77 5.17 4.53
N ASN A 69 22.56 5.71 4.73
CA ASN A 69 22.36 6.94 5.48
C ASN A 69 22.42 6.67 6.99
N GLN A 70 23.64 6.63 7.56
CA GLN A 70 23.85 6.38 8.97
C GLN A 70 23.26 7.48 9.86
N THR A 71 23.30 8.75 9.41
CA THR A 71 22.76 9.89 10.19
C THR A 71 21.26 9.73 10.39
N LEU A 72 20.52 9.39 9.34
CA LEU A 72 19.09 9.12 9.44
C LEU A 72 18.81 7.91 10.33
N ALA A 73 19.59 6.83 10.17
CA ALA A 73 19.44 5.63 10.99
C ALA A 73 19.63 5.92 12.50
N ASP A 74 20.65 6.68 12.86
CA ASP A 74 20.93 7.03 14.26
C ASP A 74 19.83 7.94 14.84
N LYS A 75 19.32 8.91 14.06
CA LYS A 75 18.18 9.74 14.44
C LYS A 75 16.94 8.89 14.70
N MET A 76 16.59 8.02 13.77
CA MET A 76 15.43 7.14 13.91
C MET A 76 15.57 6.17 15.09
N LEU A 77 16.76 5.59 15.30
CA LEU A 77 16.99 4.72 16.46
C LEU A 77 16.75 5.46 17.78
N ALA A 78 17.18 6.73 17.87
CA ALA A 78 16.95 7.56 19.06
C ALA A 78 15.47 7.87 19.27
N ASP A 79 14.76 8.31 18.23
CA ASP A 79 13.34 8.70 18.30
C ASP A 79 12.41 7.51 18.58
N PHE A 80 12.79 6.30 18.13
CA PHE A 80 12.08 5.06 18.45
C PHE A 80 12.62 4.34 19.70
N GLU A 81 13.53 4.95 20.46
CA GLU A 81 14.13 4.40 21.68
C GLU A 81 14.79 3.02 21.49
N LEU A 82 15.32 2.75 20.32
CA LEU A 82 15.98 1.50 19.98
C LEU A 82 17.47 1.52 20.35
N ASN A 83 17.89 0.58 21.19
CA ASN A 83 19.30 0.44 21.55
C ASN A 83 20.07 -0.33 20.47
N PRO A 84 21.06 0.30 19.78
CA PRO A 84 21.82 -0.33 18.69
C PRO A 84 22.67 -1.54 19.14
N LYS A 85 22.92 -1.69 20.46
CA LYS A 85 23.64 -2.84 21.03
C LYS A 85 22.75 -4.05 21.28
N GLN A 86 21.41 -3.88 21.23
CA GLN A 86 20.44 -4.94 21.44
C GLN A 86 20.43 -5.91 20.24
N LYS A 87 20.11 -7.18 20.49
CA LYS A 87 19.93 -8.19 19.43
C LYS A 87 18.54 -8.07 18.84
N ILE A 88 18.40 -8.36 17.54
CA ILE A 88 17.11 -8.26 16.85
C ILE A 88 16.05 -9.25 17.40
N ASN A 89 16.47 -10.42 17.92
CA ASN A 89 15.55 -11.38 18.53
C ASN A 89 14.97 -10.91 19.88
N GLN A 90 15.55 -9.89 20.51
CA GLN A 90 15.08 -9.29 21.76
C GLN A 90 14.00 -8.23 21.53
N LEU A 91 13.77 -7.82 20.28
CA LEU A 91 12.74 -6.85 19.91
C LEU A 91 11.35 -7.51 19.88
N SER A 92 10.32 -6.77 20.31
CA SER A 92 8.93 -7.12 20.02
C SER A 92 8.68 -7.12 18.51
N THR A 93 7.55 -7.65 18.09
CA THR A 93 7.18 -7.64 16.65
C THR A 93 7.15 -6.21 16.10
N GLY A 94 6.52 -5.26 16.80
CA GLY A 94 6.45 -3.87 16.39
C GLY A 94 7.83 -3.21 16.29
N TYR A 95 8.66 -3.31 17.33
CA TYR A 95 10.02 -2.75 17.29
C TYR A 95 10.90 -3.40 16.23
N ARG A 96 10.69 -4.67 15.93
CA ARG A 96 11.39 -5.35 14.82
C ARG A 96 10.95 -4.79 13.47
N THR A 97 9.66 -4.53 13.30
CA THR A 97 9.11 -3.87 12.09
C THR A 97 9.70 -2.47 11.94
N ILE A 98 9.73 -1.65 13.01
CA ILE A 98 10.37 -0.34 13.01
C ILE A 98 11.83 -0.44 12.57
N PHE A 99 12.61 -1.34 13.20
CA PHE A 99 14.03 -1.48 12.85
C PHE A 99 14.25 -1.89 11.39
N LYS A 100 13.46 -2.82 10.85
CA LYS A 100 13.52 -3.20 9.44
C LYS A 100 13.21 -2.02 8.52
N THR A 101 12.23 -1.20 8.89
CA THR A 101 11.87 0.00 8.13
C THR A 101 12.98 1.05 8.21
N ILE A 102 13.62 1.26 9.38
CA ILE A 102 14.82 2.11 9.49
C ILE A 102 15.88 1.70 8.47
N VAL A 103 16.20 0.41 8.42
CA VAL A 103 17.18 -0.10 7.45
C VAL A 103 16.74 0.20 6.02
N ALA A 104 15.47 -0.06 5.68
CA ALA A 104 14.93 0.17 4.34
C ALA A 104 14.96 1.65 3.92
N LEU A 105 14.69 2.57 4.85
CA LEU A 105 14.74 4.00 4.56
C LEU A 105 16.17 4.53 4.40
N CYS A 106 17.17 3.85 4.96
CA CYS A 106 18.56 4.27 4.96
C CYS A 106 19.39 3.70 3.80
N VAL A 107 18.93 2.66 3.09
CA VAL A 107 19.64 2.12 1.92
C VAL A 107 19.51 3.04 0.70
N PRO A 108 20.50 3.02 -0.22
CA PRO A 108 20.50 3.88 -1.41
C PRO A 108 19.66 3.32 -2.58
N ALA A 109 18.72 2.43 -2.32
CA ALA A 109 17.86 1.84 -3.35
C ALA A 109 16.92 2.88 -3.99
N ASP A 110 16.65 2.78 -5.29
CA ASP A 110 15.73 3.65 -6.02
C ASP A 110 14.27 3.22 -5.85
N TYR A 111 14.06 1.93 -5.59
CA TYR A 111 12.74 1.34 -5.28
C TYR A 111 12.81 0.69 -3.91
N VAL A 112 12.00 1.17 -2.98
CA VAL A 112 11.90 0.63 -1.61
C VAL A 112 10.52 0.04 -1.41
N PHE A 113 10.46 -1.28 -1.30
CA PHE A 113 9.22 -2.01 -1.04
C PHE A 113 9.10 -2.26 0.46
N LEU A 114 8.00 -1.80 1.05
CA LEU A 114 7.67 -1.93 2.47
C LEU A 114 6.45 -2.83 2.63
N ASP A 115 6.69 -4.08 3.02
CA ASP A 115 5.62 -5.07 3.22
C ASP A 115 5.11 -5.02 4.66
N GLU A 116 3.88 -4.53 4.84
CA GLU A 116 3.21 -4.31 6.12
C GLU A 116 4.07 -3.50 7.14
N PRO A 117 4.56 -2.29 6.78
CA PRO A 117 5.54 -1.54 7.60
C PRO A 117 5.02 -1.07 8.95
N ILE A 118 3.71 -1.12 9.16
CA ILE A 118 3.06 -0.63 10.39
C ILE A 118 2.50 -1.78 11.25
N LEU A 119 2.75 -3.02 10.85
CA LEU A 119 2.24 -4.19 11.57
C LEU A 119 2.81 -4.26 13.00
N GLY A 120 1.91 -4.29 13.97
CA GLY A 120 2.25 -4.40 15.40
C GLY A 120 2.71 -3.07 16.03
N LEU A 121 2.56 -1.93 15.35
CA LEU A 121 2.84 -0.60 15.88
C LEU A 121 1.58 0.00 16.53
N ASP A 122 1.78 0.72 17.64
CA ASP A 122 0.77 1.61 18.19
C ASP A 122 0.63 2.90 17.35
N ALA A 123 -0.41 3.68 17.61
CA ALA A 123 -0.75 4.87 16.83
C ALA A 123 0.40 5.91 16.80
N ASN A 124 1.09 6.13 17.93
CA ASN A 124 2.17 7.11 18.00
C ASN A 124 3.36 6.69 17.13
N HIS A 125 3.77 5.43 17.20
CA HIS A 125 4.85 4.89 16.37
C HIS A 125 4.49 4.89 14.89
N ARG A 126 3.21 4.67 14.51
CA ARG A 126 2.77 4.77 13.11
C ARG A 126 2.93 6.18 12.56
N VAL A 127 2.41 7.19 13.29
CA VAL A 127 2.55 8.60 12.90
C VAL A 127 4.02 9.00 12.73
N LEU A 128 4.87 8.57 13.68
CA LEU A 128 6.31 8.84 13.61
C LEU A 128 6.95 8.17 12.40
N LEU A 129 6.57 6.92 12.09
CA LEU A 129 7.10 6.19 10.95
C LEU A 129 6.70 6.82 9.61
N TYR A 130 5.45 7.24 9.47
CA TYR A 130 4.98 7.95 8.27
C TYR A 130 5.74 9.25 8.04
N ARG A 131 5.99 10.02 9.10
CA ARG A 131 6.83 11.22 9.00
C ARG A 131 8.23 10.90 8.47
N TYR A 132 8.83 9.80 8.91
CA TYR A 132 10.14 9.38 8.43
C TYR A 132 10.13 8.87 6.98
N ILE A 133 9.05 8.24 6.54
CA ILE A 133 8.89 7.86 5.13
C ILE A 133 8.84 9.12 4.25
N LEU A 134 8.07 10.13 4.65
CA LEU A 134 8.01 11.42 3.95
C LEU A 134 9.37 12.13 3.97
N GLU A 135 10.02 12.24 5.13
CA GLU A 135 11.36 12.85 5.26
C GLU A 135 12.38 12.13 4.36
N ALA A 136 12.33 10.81 4.29
CA ALA A 136 13.21 10.03 3.41
C ALA A 136 12.94 10.27 1.92
N TYR A 137 11.66 10.48 1.54
CA TYR A 137 11.25 10.83 0.18
C TYR A 137 11.71 12.24 -0.19
N GLU A 138 11.46 13.24 0.67
CA GLU A 138 11.85 14.64 0.45
C GLU A 138 13.37 14.80 0.31
N ASN A 139 14.14 14.13 1.18
CA ASN A 139 15.61 14.20 1.14
C ASN A 139 16.22 13.51 -0.10
N ARG A 140 15.59 12.47 -0.58
CA ARG A 140 15.99 11.76 -1.79
C ARG A 140 14.75 11.17 -2.47
N PRO A 141 14.14 11.88 -3.45
CA PRO A 141 13.00 11.37 -4.20
C PRO A 141 13.31 10.01 -4.85
N ARG A 142 12.45 9.03 -4.56
CA ARG A 142 12.53 7.65 -5.04
C ARG A 142 11.19 6.97 -4.90
N THR A 143 11.00 5.81 -5.49
CA THR A 143 9.73 5.10 -5.43
C THR A 143 9.61 4.30 -4.14
N PHE A 144 8.60 4.60 -3.32
CA PHE A 144 8.17 3.78 -2.20
C PHE A 144 6.90 3.01 -2.60
N VAL A 145 6.90 1.70 -2.37
CA VAL A 145 5.72 0.86 -2.53
C VAL A 145 5.36 0.29 -1.16
N LEU A 146 4.20 0.67 -0.64
CA LEU A 146 3.71 0.22 0.66
C LEU A 146 2.62 -0.81 0.45
N SER A 147 2.79 -2.02 0.97
CA SER A 147 1.70 -2.98 1.07
C SER A 147 1.10 -2.90 2.48
N THR A 148 -0.20 -2.76 2.58
CA THR A 148 -0.90 -2.71 3.86
C THR A 148 -2.35 -3.18 3.73
N HIS A 149 -2.95 -3.51 4.85
CA HIS A 149 -4.40 -3.72 5.00
C HIS A 149 -5.07 -2.57 5.77
N ILE A 150 -4.30 -1.59 6.27
CA ILE A 150 -4.82 -0.40 6.98
C ILE A 150 -4.79 0.77 6.01
N ILE A 151 -5.83 0.88 5.19
CA ILE A 151 -5.87 1.80 4.04
C ILE A 151 -6.07 3.25 4.47
N GLU A 152 -6.94 3.50 5.46
CA GLU A 152 -7.28 4.86 5.92
C GLU A 152 -6.04 5.66 6.34
N GLU A 153 -5.07 4.99 6.97
CA GLU A 153 -3.90 5.68 7.51
C GLU A 153 -2.88 6.09 6.45
N ILE A 154 -2.85 5.39 5.31
CA ILE A 154 -1.86 5.65 4.24
C ILE A 154 -2.41 6.52 3.11
N ALA A 155 -3.73 6.73 3.04
CA ALA A 155 -4.37 7.49 1.96
C ALA A 155 -3.76 8.89 1.76
N ASN A 156 -3.30 9.53 2.84
CA ASN A 156 -2.66 10.85 2.77
C ASN A 156 -1.15 10.80 2.41
N LEU A 157 -0.58 9.62 2.20
CA LEU A 157 0.85 9.44 1.94
C LEU A 157 1.14 8.98 0.52
N ILE A 158 0.12 8.51 -0.19
CA ILE A 158 0.27 7.84 -1.49
C ILE A 158 -0.29 8.70 -2.61
N GLU A 159 0.33 8.62 -3.76
CA GLU A 159 -0.09 9.29 -4.99
C GLU A 159 -0.79 8.31 -5.94
N HIS A 160 -0.44 7.01 -5.86
CA HIS A 160 -0.90 5.98 -6.78
C HIS A 160 -1.37 4.73 -6.04
N VAL A 161 -2.40 4.07 -6.55
CA VAL A 161 -3.06 2.92 -5.92
C VAL A 161 -3.04 1.71 -6.84
N LEU A 162 -2.56 0.58 -6.29
CA LEU A 162 -2.70 -0.73 -6.89
C LEU A 162 -3.60 -1.59 -6.00
N ILE A 163 -4.79 -1.96 -6.47
CA ILE A 163 -5.65 -2.91 -5.74
C ILE A 163 -5.49 -4.29 -6.35
N LEU A 164 -5.03 -5.22 -5.52
CA LEU A 164 -4.86 -6.62 -5.88
C LEU A 164 -5.98 -7.46 -5.26
N ASP A 165 -6.78 -8.10 -6.10
CA ASP A 165 -7.79 -9.08 -5.70
C ASP A 165 -7.71 -10.33 -6.56
N GLN A 166 -7.91 -11.51 -5.97
CA GLN A 166 -7.85 -12.82 -6.65
C GLN A 166 -6.66 -13.00 -7.60
N SER A 167 -5.47 -12.54 -7.15
CA SER A 167 -4.21 -12.57 -7.91
C SER A 167 -4.21 -11.73 -9.19
N ARG A 168 -5.09 -10.75 -9.31
CA ARG A 168 -5.15 -9.79 -10.41
C ARG A 168 -5.11 -8.37 -9.87
N ILE A 169 -4.45 -7.49 -10.59
CA ILE A 169 -4.57 -6.05 -10.35
C ILE A 169 -5.91 -5.61 -10.95
N ILE A 170 -6.80 -5.10 -10.10
CA ILE A 170 -8.14 -4.64 -10.48
C ILE A 170 -8.25 -3.11 -10.52
N ILE A 171 -7.34 -2.40 -9.86
CA ILE A 171 -7.12 -0.96 -10.00
C ILE A 171 -5.63 -0.71 -10.10
N ASP A 172 -5.23 0.18 -11.01
CA ASP A 172 -3.88 0.69 -11.24
C ASP A 172 -4.03 2.14 -11.73
N ASP A 173 -4.15 3.08 -10.78
CA ASP A 173 -4.47 4.48 -11.08
C ASP A 173 -3.99 5.43 -9.99
N ASP A 174 -3.98 6.73 -10.30
CA ASP A 174 -3.71 7.77 -9.32
C ASP A 174 -4.81 7.83 -8.27
N LEU A 175 -4.44 8.08 -7.01
CA LEU A 175 -5.38 8.11 -5.89
C LEU A 175 -6.51 9.13 -6.12
N GLU A 176 -6.19 10.33 -6.61
CA GLU A 176 -7.15 11.38 -6.90
C GLU A 176 -8.19 10.88 -7.91
N THR A 177 -7.74 10.26 -9.00
CA THR A 177 -8.62 9.66 -10.01
C THR A 177 -9.53 8.59 -9.39
N VAL A 178 -9.00 7.71 -8.54
CA VAL A 178 -9.80 6.67 -7.89
C VAL A 178 -10.87 7.28 -7.00
N LEU A 179 -10.55 8.33 -6.23
CA LEU A 179 -11.50 9.00 -5.33
C LEU A 179 -12.56 9.78 -6.10
N ASP A 180 -12.19 10.51 -7.13
CA ASP A 180 -13.08 11.32 -7.96
C ASP A 180 -14.09 10.47 -8.73
N HIS A 181 -13.73 9.23 -9.06
CA HIS A 181 -14.61 8.30 -9.77
C HIS A 181 -15.39 7.35 -8.86
N SER A 182 -15.40 7.59 -7.56
CA SER A 182 -16.01 6.72 -6.56
C SER A 182 -17.16 7.42 -5.85
N TYR A 183 -18.35 6.86 -5.96
CA TYR A 183 -19.57 7.48 -5.45
C TYR A 183 -20.38 6.53 -4.57
N GLN A 184 -21.00 7.13 -3.56
CA GLN A 184 -22.09 6.57 -2.76
C GLN A 184 -23.35 7.33 -3.06
N ILE A 185 -24.39 6.63 -3.52
CA ILE A 185 -25.70 7.19 -3.85
C ILE A 185 -26.73 6.56 -2.92
N SER A 186 -27.34 7.37 -2.06
CA SER A 186 -28.22 6.90 -0.99
C SER A 186 -29.54 7.67 -0.93
N GLY A 187 -30.62 6.95 -0.57
CA GLY A 187 -31.95 7.48 -0.47
C GLY A 187 -33.04 6.37 -0.40
N PRO A 188 -34.32 6.69 -0.67
CA PRO A 188 -35.35 5.70 -0.86
C PRO A 188 -35.03 4.78 -2.04
N LYS A 189 -35.25 3.49 -1.87
CA LYS A 189 -34.83 2.45 -2.84
C LYS A 189 -35.29 2.75 -4.27
N GLU A 190 -36.54 3.13 -4.47
CA GLU A 190 -37.08 3.41 -5.79
C GLU A 190 -36.36 4.57 -6.49
N ASP A 191 -36.06 5.66 -5.75
CA ASP A 191 -35.39 6.84 -6.27
C ASP A 191 -33.93 6.53 -6.61
N VAL A 192 -33.24 5.77 -5.76
CA VAL A 192 -31.81 5.37 -5.98
C VAL A 192 -31.71 4.43 -7.18
N LEU A 193 -32.60 3.46 -7.31
CA LEU A 193 -32.63 2.52 -8.45
C LEU A 193 -32.93 3.25 -9.76
N ALA A 194 -33.88 4.18 -9.77
CA ALA A 194 -34.19 4.99 -10.94
C ALA A 194 -33.05 5.88 -11.36
N TYR A 195 -32.35 6.53 -10.38
CA TYR A 195 -31.19 7.35 -10.65
C TYR A 195 -30.00 6.55 -11.14
N CYS A 196 -29.75 5.37 -10.58
CA CYS A 196 -28.62 4.52 -10.92
C CYS A 196 -28.84 3.64 -12.17
N GLN A 197 -29.96 3.78 -12.86
CA GLN A 197 -30.23 2.99 -14.07
C GLN A 197 -29.10 3.16 -15.09
N GLU A 198 -28.56 2.05 -15.62
CA GLU A 198 -27.43 2.01 -16.56
C GLU A 198 -26.06 2.44 -15.99
N LEU A 199 -25.98 2.81 -14.70
CA LEU A 199 -24.69 3.10 -14.08
C LEU A 199 -24.01 1.80 -13.59
N PRO A 200 -22.65 1.77 -13.57
CA PRO A 200 -21.90 0.60 -13.13
C PRO A 200 -21.94 0.46 -11.60
N ILE A 201 -22.94 -0.26 -11.08
CA ILE A 201 -23.08 -0.51 -9.65
C ILE A 201 -22.03 -1.53 -9.21
N LEU A 202 -21.22 -1.13 -8.23
CA LEU A 202 -20.23 -1.97 -7.59
C LEU A 202 -20.84 -2.86 -6.51
N ALA A 203 -21.62 -2.26 -5.61
CA ALA A 203 -22.32 -2.95 -4.53
C ALA A 203 -23.58 -2.19 -4.13
N SER A 204 -24.52 -2.88 -3.46
CA SER A 204 -25.74 -2.27 -2.93
C SER A 204 -25.95 -2.73 -1.49
N GLU A 205 -26.40 -1.81 -0.65
CA GLU A 205 -26.73 -2.08 0.75
C GLU A 205 -28.07 -1.48 1.13
N GLN A 206 -28.76 -2.10 2.08
CA GLN A 206 -29.99 -1.56 2.66
C GLN A 206 -29.93 -1.62 4.18
N ILE A 207 -30.08 -0.46 4.82
CA ILE A 207 -30.14 -0.32 6.27
C ILE A 207 -31.47 0.36 6.61
N GLY A 208 -32.44 -0.40 7.13
CA GLY A 208 -33.77 0.08 7.37
C GLY A 208 -34.46 0.54 6.07
N THR A 209 -34.85 1.79 5.99
CA THR A 209 -35.46 2.41 4.81
C THR A 209 -34.44 3.04 3.86
N LEU A 210 -33.17 3.19 4.29
CA LEU A 210 -32.12 3.76 3.47
C LEU A 210 -31.51 2.69 2.57
N TYR A 211 -31.54 2.93 1.27
CA TYR A 211 -30.89 2.12 0.26
C TYR A 211 -29.70 2.86 -0.29
N THR A 212 -28.58 2.17 -0.49
CA THR A 212 -27.32 2.76 -0.92
C THR A 212 -26.71 1.93 -2.04
N ASN A 213 -26.34 2.58 -3.14
CA ASN A 213 -25.49 2.03 -4.18
C ASN A 213 -24.10 2.64 -4.10
N TYR A 214 -23.10 1.79 -4.26
CA TYR A 214 -21.69 2.18 -4.42
C TYR A 214 -21.31 2.01 -5.88
N LEU A 215 -20.66 3.01 -6.45
CA LEU A 215 -20.24 3.03 -7.84
C LEU A 215 -18.74 3.32 -7.92
N TYR A 216 -18.09 2.67 -8.86
CA TYR A 216 -16.77 3.05 -9.34
C TYR A 216 -16.87 3.20 -10.86
N THR A 217 -16.79 4.43 -11.33
CA THR A 217 -16.87 4.75 -12.75
C THR A 217 -15.46 4.69 -13.32
N ASN A 218 -15.11 3.59 -13.95
CA ASN A 218 -13.84 3.46 -14.64
C ASN A 218 -13.82 4.24 -15.97
N TYR A 219 -12.72 4.19 -16.72
CA TYR A 219 -12.45 4.93 -17.97
C TYR A 219 -13.59 5.01 -19.01
N LEU A 220 -14.66 4.24 -18.90
CA LEU A 220 -15.82 4.29 -19.78
C LEU A 220 -16.85 5.34 -19.36
N TYR A 221 -16.85 5.74 -18.09
CA TYR A 221 -17.76 6.74 -17.53
C TYR A 221 -16.96 7.66 -16.62
N THR A 222 -16.44 8.76 -17.17
CA THR A 222 -15.55 9.69 -16.47
C THR A 222 -16.22 10.50 -15.37
N GLU A 223 -17.56 10.64 -15.40
CA GLU A 223 -18.34 11.38 -14.42
C GLU A 223 -19.77 10.83 -14.35
N LEU A 224 -20.46 11.11 -13.26
CA LEU A 224 -21.92 10.91 -13.25
C LEU A 224 -22.55 11.80 -14.34
N PRO A 225 -23.57 11.29 -15.07
CA PRO A 225 -24.17 12.06 -16.16
C PRO A 225 -24.66 13.42 -15.68
N ALA A 226 -24.02 14.49 -16.19
CA ALA A 226 -24.32 15.87 -15.77
C ALA A 226 -25.73 16.35 -16.11
N ASP A 227 -26.37 15.70 -17.08
CA ASP A 227 -27.74 15.97 -17.52
C ASP A 227 -28.80 15.24 -16.71
N ARG A 228 -28.41 14.33 -15.81
CA ARG A 228 -29.35 13.53 -15.00
C ARG A 228 -29.79 14.31 -13.78
N VAL A 229 -31.11 14.55 -13.68
CA VAL A 229 -31.71 15.23 -12.52
C VAL A 229 -31.58 14.36 -11.28
N ILE A 230 -30.95 14.88 -10.25
CA ILE A 230 -30.85 14.20 -8.94
C ILE A 230 -32.18 14.37 -8.22
N PRO A 231 -32.88 13.28 -7.84
CA PRO A 231 -34.13 13.39 -7.06
C PRO A 231 -33.88 14.04 -5.69
N ASP A 232 -34.80 14.87 -5.19
CA ASP A 232 -34.64 15.63 -3.92
C ASP A 232 -34.31 14.76 -2.71
N ARG A 233 -34.67 13.48 -2.74
CA ARG A 233 -34.44 12.52 -1.64
C ARG A 233 -33.20 11.66 -1.85
N VAL A 234 -32.44 11.89 -2.88
CA VAL A 234 -31.19 11.16 -3.20
C VAL A 234 -30.00 12.02 -2.82
N ALA A 235 -29.10 11.46 -2.02
CA ALA A 235 -27.82 12.07 -1.68
C ALA A 235 -26.67 11.36 -2.40
N ILE A 236 -25.76 12.14 -3.00
CA ILE A 236 -24.57 11.66 -3.68
C ILE A 236 -23.35 12.18 -2.91
N LYS A 237 -22.38 11.30 -2.63
CA LYS A 237 -21.11 11.63 -1.96
C LYS A 237 -19.99 10.83 -2.59
N HIS A 238 -18.80 11.39 -2.59
CA HIS A 238 -17.58 10.60 -2.81
C HIS A 238 -17.34 9.66 -1.62
N VAL A 239 -16.69 8.54 -1.88
CA VAL A 239 -16.32 7.57 -0.85
C VAL A 239 -14.80 7.52 -0.69
N ASP A 240 -14.36 7.15 0.51
CA ASP A 240 -12.95 6.96 0.81
C ASP A 240 -12.38 5.67 0.19
N LEU A 241 -11.06 5.61 0.11
CA LEU A 241 -10.34 4.49 -0.49
C LEU A 241 -10.62 3.16 0.22
N GLN A 242 -10.83 3.16 1.54
CA GLN A 242 -11.13 1.95 2.30
C GLN A 242 -12.50 1.39 1.91
N THR A 243 -13.51 2.24 1.80
CA THR A 243 -14.85 1.85 1.36
C THR A 243 -14.81 1.25 -0.05
N ILE A 244 -14.10 1.90 -0.99
CA ILE A 244 -13.93 1.40 -2.36
C ILE A 244 -13.29 0.00 -2.33
N PHE A 245 -12.18 -0.15 -1.60
CA PHE A 245 -11.47 -1.42 -1.47
C PHE A 245 -12.38 -2.54 -0.95
N ILE A 246 -13.14 -2.27 0.12
CA ILE A 246 -14.07 -3.25 0.70
C ILE A 246 -15.11 -3.68 -0.35
N LYS A 247 -15.76 -2.71 -1.00
CA LYS A 247 -16.84 -3.01 -1.97
C LYS A 247 -16.33 -3.72 -3.22
N LEU A 248 -15.13 -3.41 -3.69
CA LEU A 248 -14.49 -4.12 -4.80
C LEU A 248 -14.17 -5.57 -4.46
N THR A 249 -13.67 -5.83 -3.24
CA THR A 249 -13.21 -7.16 -2.84
C THR A 249 -14.33 -8.06 -2.28
N GLU A 250 -15.45 -7.49 -1.81
CA GLU A 250 -16.65 -8.24 -1.42
C GLU A 250 -17.35 -8.85 -2.63
N LYS A 251 -17.49 -8.11 -3.73
CA LYS A 251 -18.12 -8.57 -4.98
C LYS A 251 -17.46 -9.83 -5.55
N GLY A 252 -16.16 -9.97 -5.38
CA GLY A 252 -15.42 -11.16 -5.81
C GLY A 252 -15.77 -12.43 -5.01
N ARG A 253 -16.36 -12.31 -3.81
CA ARG A 253 -16.73 -13.45 -2.97
C ARG A 253 -18.14 -13.97 -3.22
N GLU A 254 -19.08 -13.10 -3.61
CA GLU A 254 -20.46 -13.50 -3.87
C GLU A 254 -20.66 -14.25 -5.21
N GLN A 255 -19.71 -14.16 -6.13
CA GLN A 255 -19.76 -14.88 -7.42
C GLN A 255 -19.27 -16.34 -7.35
N HIS A 256 -18.87 -16.82 -6.18
CA HIS A 256 -18.33 -18.18 -5.96
C HIS A 256 -19.09 -19.01 -4.91
N VAL A 257 -20.38 -18.63 -4.60
CA VAL A 257 -21.27 -19.45 -3.78
C VAL A 257 -22.38 -20.08 -4.62
#